data_2a975b59a9ab9408e261c2b0c4f05b49
#
_entry.id   2a975b59a9ab9408e261c2b0c4f05b49
#
_cell.length_a   1.000
_cell.length_b   1.000
_cell.length_c   1.000
_cell.angle_alpha   90.00
_cell.angle_beta   90.00
_cell.angle_gamma   90.00
#
_symmetry.space_group_name_H-M   'P 1'
#
loop_
_entity.id
_entity.type
_entity.pdbx_description
1 polymer ?
#
loop_
_entity_poly.entity_id
_entity_poly.type
_entity_poly.pdbx_seq_one_letter_code
_entity_poly.pdbx_strand_id
1 'polypeptide(L)'
;MMDGTKASATALYIDSIKQGVTTVFDHHASYGEIPGTLHTIAEESKRLGLRSCLCYEVSDRDGEEKCLQAIKENADWITYCQEKKDPMLAAMFGGHALFTISDKT
;
A
#
# COMPACT_ATOMS: atom_id res chain seq x y z
N MET A 1 -1.97 6.64 -15.16
CA MET A 1 -2.04 6.84 -13.70
C MET A 1 -1.43 5.70 -12.93
N MET A 2 -1.86 4.45 -13.14
CA MET A 2 -1.20 3.32 -12.48
C MET A 2 0.28 3.21 -12.88
N ASP A 3 0.63 3.66 -14.06
CA ASP A 3 2.02 3.75 -14.51
C ASP A 3 2.85 4.70 -13.64
N GLY A 4 2.23 5.78 -13.16
CA GLY A 4 2.89 6.71 -12.25
C GLY A 4 3.18 6.08 -10.89
N THR A 5 2.22 5.33 -10.35
CA THR A 5 2.39 4.58 -9.10
C THR A 5 3.50 3.56 -9.25
N LYS A 6 3.50 2.81 -10.35
CA LYS A 6 4.52 1.81 -10.63
C LYS A 6 5.91 2.44 -10.75
N ALA A 7 6.02 3.56 -11.47
CA ALA A 7 7.30 4.25 -11.64
C ALA A 7 7.83 4.79 -10.32
N SER A 8 6.96 5.36 -9.48
CA SER A 8 7.35 5.86 -8.16
C SER A 8 7.85 4.74 -7.26
N ALA A 9 7.14 3.62 -7.23
CA ALA A 9 7.53 2.46 -6.43
C ALA A 9 8.87 1.91 -6.91
N THR A 10 9.06 1.78 -8.22
CA THR A 10 10.31 1.30 -8.80
C THR A 10 11.49 2.18 -8.39
N ALA A 11 11.35 3.51 -8.53
CA ALA A 11 12.40 4.45 -8.18
C ALA A 11 12.75 4.38 -6.70
N LEU A 12 11.75 4.36 -5.83
CA LEU A 12 11.95 4.28 -4.38
C LEU A 12 12.65 2.98 -3.99
N TYR A 13 12.22 1.86 -4.56
CA TYR A 13 12.76 0.56 -4.19
C TYR A 13 14.18 0.34 -4.71
N ILE A 14 14.50 0.84 -5.90
CA ILE A 14 15.87 0.82 -6.41
C ILE A 14 16.79 1.61 -5.48
N ASP A 15 16.36 2.80 -5.07
CA ASP A 15 17.13 3.62 -4.13
C ASP A 15 17.30 2.92 -2.79
N SER A 16 16.25 2.28 -2.28
CA SER A 16 16.30 1.51 -1.04
C SER A 16 17.31 0.37 -1.11
N ILE A 17 17.35 -0.36 -2.22
CA ILE A 17 18.31 -1.44 -2.43
C ILE A 17 19.74 -0.90 -2.40
N LYS A 18 19.99 0.22 -3.05
CA LYS A 18 21.31 0.86 -3.05
C LYS A 18 21.76 1.27 -1.66
N GLN A 19 20.81 1.57 -0.76
CA GLN A 19 21.08 1.93 0.63
C GLN A 19 21.16 0.71 1.56
N GLY A 20 21.03 -0.51 1.02
CA GLY A 20 21.13 -1.73 1.81
C GLY A 20 19.84 -2.17 2.48
N VAL A 21 18.70 -1.58 2.13
CA VAL A 21 17.40 -1.95 2.69
C VAL A 21 16.92 -3.26 2.06
N THR A 22 16.46 -4.20 2.89
CA THR A 22 15.96 -5.50 2.42
C THR A 22 14.47 -5.66 2.63
N THR A 23 13.87 -4.88 3.54
CA THR A 23 12.45 -4.95 3.88
C THR A 23 11.91 -3.54 4.01
N VAL A 24 10.72 -3.30 3.46
CA VAL A 24 10.07 -1.99 3.46
C VAL A 24 8.69 -2.10 4.09
N PHE A 25 8.37 -1.16 4.99
CA PHE A 25 7.01 -0.96 5.48
C PHE A 25 6.49 0.29 4.79
N ASP A 26 5.51 0.13 3.91
CA ASP A 26 5.03 1.23 3.06
C ASP A 26 3.59 1.58 3.40
N HIS A 27 3.39 2.83 3.81
CA HIS A 27 2.08 3.42 4.10
C HIS A 27 1.72 4.30 2.91
N HIS A 28 0.96 3.75 1.97
CA HIS A 28 0.71 4.41 0.69
C HIS A 28 -0.56 5.25 0.68
N ALA A 29 -0.50 6.38 -0.01
CA ALA A 29 -1.66 7.24 -0.23
C ALA A 29 -1.63 7.76 -1.67
N SER A 30 -2.70 7.49 -2.42
CA SER A 30 -2.84 7.92 -3.81
C SER A 30 -4.32 7.96 -4.17
N TYR A 31 -5.00 9.01 -3.73
CA TYR A 31 -6.46 9.08 -3.83
C TYR A 31 -7.00 9.17 -5.24
N GLY A 32 -6.15 9.33 -6.25
CA GLY A 32 -6.55 9.22 -7.65
C GLY A 32 -6.68 7.80 -8.14
N GLU A 33 -6.09 6.81 -7.45
CA GLU A 33 -6.02 5.42 -7.91
C GLU A 33 -6.01 4.44 -6.74
N ILE A 34 -7.13 4.31 -6.03
CA ILE A 34 -7.15 3.45 -4.86
C ILE A 34 -7.18 1.96 -5.20
N PRO A 35 -8.13 1.46 -6.03
CA PRO A 35 -8.21 0.01 -6.28
C PRO A 35 -7.00 -0.54 -7.03
N GLY A 36 -6.43 -1.62 -6.50
CA GLY A 36 -5.32 -2.32 -7.14
C GLY A 36 -3.94 -1.72 -6.89
N THR A 37 -3.85 -0.60 -6.19
CA THR A 37 -2.60 0.12 -5.97
C THR A 37 -1.59 -0.73 -5.19
N LEU A 38 -2.03 -1.38 -4.12
CA LEU A 38 -1.13 -2.19 -3.30
C LEU A 38 -0.58 -3.40 -4.06
N HIS A 39 -1.38 -4.01 -4.92
CA HIS A 39 -0.93 -5.11 -5.77
C HIS A 39 0.17 -4.65 -6.74
N THR A 40 0.00 -3.47 -7.33
CA THR A 40 0.98 -2.90 -8.25
C THR A 40 2.32 -2.64 -7.55
N ILE A 41 2.26 -2.05 -6.36
CA ILE A 41 3.45 -1.78 -5.56
C ILE A 41 4.13 -3.09 -5.15
N ALA A 42 3.35 -4.08 -4.73
CA ALA A 42 3.87 -5.38 -4.33
C ALA A 42 4.59 -6.09 -5.47
N GLU A 43 4.05 -6.04 -6.67
CA GLU A 43 4.69 -6.62 -7.84
C GLU A 43 6.06 -6.00 -8.11
N GLU A 44 6.17 -4.68 -7.99
CA GLU A 44 7.44 -3.99 -8.17
C GLU A 44 8.45 -4.35 -7.08
N SER A 45 8.02 -4.37 -5.83
CA SER A 45 8.88 -4.74 -4.71
C SER A 45 9.42 -6.16 -4.89
N LYS A 46 8.56 -7.09 -5.27
CA LYS A 46 8.94 -8.47 -5.48
C LYS A 46 9.87 -8.64 -6.69
N ARG A 47 9.58 -7.93 -7.78
CA ARG A 47 10.44 -7.93 -8.97
C ARG A 47 11.85 -7.48 -8.66
N LEU A 48 12.00 -6.53 -7.75
CA LEU A 48 13.29 -5.98 -7.34
C LEU A 48 13.93 -6.72 -6.17
N GLY A 49 13.25 -7.72 -5.62
CA GLY A 49 13.81 -8.57 -4.57
C GLY A 49 13.67 -8.02 -3.16
N LEU A 50 12.79 -7.04 -2.94
CA LEU A 50 12.52 -6.52 -1.60
C LEU A 50 11.33 -7.23 -0.96
N ARG A 51 11.40 -7.42 0.35
CA ARG A 51 10.23 -7.79 1.14
C ARG A 51 9.44 -6.54 1.45
N SER A 52 8.11 -6.61 1.42
CA SER A 52 7.29 -5.45 1.71
C SER A 52 6.10 -5.79 2.60
N CYS A 53 5.81 -4.88 3.52
CA CYS A 53 4.59 -4.90 4.31
C CYS A 53 3.83 -3.63 3.94
N LEU A 54 2.70 -3.78 3.27
CA LEU A 54 2.00 -2.66 2.65
C LEU A 54 0.66 -2.39 3.31
N CYS A 55 0.29 -1.12 3.34
CA CYS A 55 -1.06 -0.70 3.69
C CYS A 55 -1.44 0.52 2.90
N TYR A 56 -2.75 0.78 2.84
CA TYR A 56 -3.27 1.99 2.22
C TYR A 56 -3.75 2.96 3.31
N GLU A 57 -3.49 4.25 3.13
CA GLU A 57 -3.88 5.27 4.09
C GLU A 57 -5.39 5.49 4.09
N VAL A 58 -6.06 5.16 5.20
CA VAL A 58 -7.49 5.39 5.39
C VAL A 58 -7.69 6.73 6.04
N SER A 59 -8.58 7.56 5.47
CA SER A 59 -8.89 8.89 5.98
C SER A 59 -10.26 9.33 5.48
N ASP A 60 -10.92 10.21 6.22
CA ASP A 60 -12.21 10.79 5.82
C ASP A 60 -12.03 12.08 5.03
N ARG A 61 -10.81 12.54 4.79
CA ARG A 61 -10.50 13.85 4.20
C ARG A 61 -11.03 14.04 2.78
N ASP A 62 -11.07 13.00 1.98
CA ASP A 62 -11.49 13.05 0.58
C ASP A 62 -12.90 12.49 0.36
N GLY A 63 -13.68 12.37 1.43
CA GLY A 63 -15.07 11.94 1.38
C GLY A 63 -15.26 10.47 1.72
N GLU A 64 -16.51 10.11 2.00
CA GLU A 64 -16.87 8.75 2.43
C GLU A 64 -16.54 7.70 1.37
N GLU A 65 -16.78 8.00 0.10
CA GLU A 65 -16.53 7.05 -0.99
C GLU A 65 -15.05 6.67 -1.06
N LYS A 66 -14.15 7.66 -1.01
CA LYS A 66 -12.71 7.41 -1.01
C LYS A 66 -12.28 6.66 0.22
N CYS A 67 -12.86 6.99 1.38
CA CYS A 67 -12.58 6.29 2.62
C CYS A 67 -12.95 4.81 2.50
N LEU A 68 -14.14 4.49 1.98
CA LEU A 68 -14.57 3.11 1.80
C LEU A 68 -13.69 2.36 0.82
N GLN A 69 -13.25 3.01 -0.25
CA GLN A 69 -12.32 2.42 -1.21
C GLN A 69 -10.98 2.07 -0.54
N ALA A 70 -10.47 2.96 0.31
CA ALA A 70 -9.23 2.73 1.02
C ALA A 70 -9.34 1.57 2.02
N ILE A 71 -10.45 1.50 2.75
CA ILE A 71 -10.73 0.38 3.65
C ILE A 71 -10.77 -0.93 2.86
N LYS A 72 -11.47 -0.94 1.74
CA LYS A 72 -11.58 -2.12 0.89
C LYS A 72 -10.22 -2.54 0.35
N GLU A 73 -9.39 -1.60 -0.07
CA GLU A 73 -8.05 -1.90 -0.58
C GLU A 73 -7.19 -2.56 0.49
N ASN A 74 -7.22 -2.07 1.73
CA ASN A 74 -6.53 -2.70 2.84
C ASN A 74 -7.05 -4.11 3.10
N ALA A 75 -8.38 -4.28 3.15
CA ALA A 75 -9.00 -5.58 3.42
C ALA A 75 -8.67 -6.59 2.33
N ASP A 76 -8.76 -6.20 1.07
CA ASP A 76 -8.45 -7.06 -0.07
C ASP A 76 -6.97 -7.47 -0.04
N TRP A 77 -6.09 -6.54 0.29
CA TRP A 77 -4.66 -6.82 0.39
C TRP A 77 -4.34 -7.79 1.52
N ILE A 78 -4.95 -7.59 2.69
CA ILE A 78 -4.76 -8.49 3.84
C ILE A 78 -5.21 -9.91 3.46
N THR A 79 -6.38 -10.03 2.83
CA THR A 79 -6.92 -11.32 2.39
C THR A 79 -5.97 -11.98 1.39
N TYR A 80 -5.50 -11.22 0.41
CA TYR A 80 -4.55 -11.71 -0.59
C TYR A 80 -3.29 -12.27 0.06
N CYS A 81 -2.70 -11.53 1.01
CA CYS A 81 -1.49 -11.97 1.69
C CYS A 81 -1.71 -13.23 2.52
N GLN A 82 -2.88 -13.34 3.17
CA GLN A 82 -3.22 -14.53 3.94
C GLN A 82 -3.41 -15.76 3.05
N GLU A 83 -4.03 -15.59 1.90
CA GLU A 83 -4.30 -16.70 0.96
C GLU A 83 -3.04 -17.16 0.25
N LYS A 84 -2.22 -16.22 -0.21
CA LYS A 84 -1.02 -16.55 -0.99
C LYS A 84 0.17 -17.00 -0.14
N LYS A 85 0.22 -16.54 1.11
CA LYS A 85 1.32 -16.89 2.05
C LYS A 85 2.71 -16.69 1.45
N ASP A 86 2.87 -15.62 0.66
CA ASP A 86 4.15 -15.29 0.04
C ASP A 86 5.07 -14.67 1.10
N PRO A 87 6.25 -15.26 1.35
CA PRO A 87 7.15 -14.74 2.40
C PRO A 87 7.72 -13.35 2.09
N MET A 88 7.61 -12.89 0.86
CA MET A 88 8.07 -11.55 0.46
C MET A 88 7.04 -10.46 0.71
N LEU A 89 5.79 -10.82 1.00
CA LEU A 89 4.68 -9.89 1.12
C LEU A 89 3.97 -10.01 2.45
N ALA A 90 3.62 -8.89 3.03
CA ALA A 90 2.82 -8.82 4.24
C ALA A 90 1.85 -7.64 4.14
N ALA A 91 0.91 -7.59 5.06
CA ALA A 91 -0.12 -6.56 5.08
C ALA A 91 -0.35 -6.03 6.49
N MET A 92 -0.75 -4.76 6.55
CA MET A 92 -1.24 -4.15 7.77
C MET A 92 -2.39 -3.22 7.38
N PHE A 93 -3.10 -2.69 8.37
CA PHE A 93 -4.19 -1.75 8.11
C PHE A 93 -3.69 -0.34 8.45
N GLY A 94 -3.73 0.56 7.46
CA GLY A 94 -3.21 1.91 7.63
C GLY A 94 -4.29 2.93 7.91
N GLY A 95 -4.00 3.89 8.79
CA GLY A 95 -4.87 5.03 9.04
C GLY A 95 -4.06 6.30 9.03
N HIS A 96 -4.62 7.38 8.50
CA HIS A 96 -4.01 8.70 8.58
C HIS A 96 -4.13 9.21 10.02
N ALA A 97 -3.66 10.41 10.31
CA ALA A 97 -3.73 10.97 11.66
C ALA A 97 -5.14 10.83 12.25
N LEU A 98 -5.24 10.46 13.51
CA LEU A 98 -6.51 10.15 14.16
C LEU A 98 -7.58 11.23 14.00
N PHE A 99 -7.16 12.50 13.99
CA PHE A 99 -8.11 13.61 13.83
C PHE A 99 -8.76 13.68 12.44
N THR A 100 -8.28 12.90 11.47
CA THR A 100 -8.88 12.83 10.13
C THR A 100 -9.84 11.66 9.97
N ILE A 101 -10.02 10.85 11.01
CA ILE A 101 -10.81 9.63 10.98
C ILE A 101 -11.97 9.77 11.98
N SER A 102 -13.19 9.53 11.53
CA SER A 102 -14.37 9.57 12.40
C SER A 102 -14.50 8.28 13.20
N ASP A 103 -15.31 8.31 14.27
CA ASP A 103 -15.60 7.13 15.08
C ASP A 103 -16.25 6.04 14.23
N LYS A 104 -17.01 6.42 13.20
CA LYS A 104 -17.66 5.48 12.28
C LYS A 104 -16.64 4.74 11.44
N THR A 105 -15.56 5.41 11.04
CA THR A 105 -14.50 4.83 10.24
C THR A 105 -13.59 3.94 11.09
#